data_17d59a80fb393645dc9c6514b5f5c9fc
#
_entry.id   17d59a80fb393645dc9c6514b5f5c9fc
#
_cell.length_a   1.000
_cell.length_b   1.000
_cell.length_c   1.000
_cell.angle_alpha   90.00
_cell.angle_beta   90.00
_cell.angle_gamma   90.00
#
_symmetry.space_group_name_H-M   'P 1'
#
loop_
_entity.id
_entity.type
_entity.pdbx_description
1 polymer ?
#
loop_
_entity_poly.entity_id
_entity_poly.type
_entity_poly.pdbx_seq_one_letter_code
_entity_poly.pdbx_strand_id
1 'polypeptide(L)'
;MGEDEATDYSKIAKAIGDISNRGVKVSLVDINHSDFGFKPDVANNQILFGLKGLLNVGDDLIETIINNRPYTSMEDFYNKVNPNRQSMIALIKSGAFDQFESRYKTMVKYIWMTCDRKKRLTLQNLNGLIKMDLIPQEFELEKRVFEFTRYLKSVCKINPTWYTLDERAIDFLGEINQLHLIKENEYLEIKTWDKVYQSYMDVFRNWINENKESLLEELNMAIFMEDWNKYAKGSLSAWEMEVMCTYYHDHELKNANIYKYGIIDFELLPEEPIIETFIKRGKAEIPIYKLHKICGTCIAKNKTKSTVYLLTTSGVVPVKFRQEYFSLFDKRISEKQEDGTKKVIEHSWFNRGNMIMVQGIRRGDEFVPKKYASSGGHQLYKIDKVFEDGDLQLRHERAMGYDEED
;
A
#
# COMPACT_ATOMS: atom_id res chain seq x y z
N MET A 1 -9.44 17.87 -30.88
CA MET A 1 -9.46 16.84 -29.85
C MET A 1 -8.05 16.79 -29.29
N GLY A 2 -7.81 17.45 -28.15
CA GLY A 2 -6.52 17.41 -27.48
C GLY A 2 -6.40 16.06 -26.79
N GLU A 3 -5.25 15.40 -26.97
CA GLU A 3 -4.87 14.26 -26.17
C GLU A 3 -4.87 14.71 -24.71
N ASP A 4 -5.64 14.03 -23.85
CA ASP A 4 -5.59 14.20 -22.40
C ASP A 4 -4.18 13.83 -21.92
N GLU A 5 -3.30 14.81 -21.80
CA GLU A 5 -1.99 14.62 -21.19
C GLU A 5 -2.19 14.18 -19.74
N ALA A 6 -1.84 12.94 -19.46
CA ALA A 6 -1.84 12.41 -18.09
C ALA A 6 -1.04 13.36 -17.18
N THR A 7 -1.60 13.73 -16.03
CA THR A 7 -0.98 14.66 -15.07
C THR A 7 0.44 14.21 -14.71
N ASP A 8 1.44 15.04 -15.01
CA ASP A 8 2.84 14.76 -14.70
C ASP A 8 3.16 15.24 -13.26
N TYR A 9 3.00 14.31 -12.32
CA TYR A 9 3.23 14.59 -10.90
C TYR A 9 4.68 14.93 -10.55
N SER A 10 5.66 14.53 -11.38
CA SER A 10 7.06 14.92 -11.17
C SER A 10 7.29 16.39 -11.44
N LYS A 11 6.63 16.94 -12.46
CA LYS A 11 6.64 18.38 -12.75
C LYS A 11 5.94 19.18 -11.65
N ILE A 12 4.82 18.67 -11.13
CA ILE A 12 4.10 19.32 -10.00
C ILE A 12 5.00 19.37 -8.77
N ALA A 13 5.60 18.25 -8.37
CA ALA A 13 6.47 18.19 -7.20
C ALA A 13 7.71 19.10 -7.36
N LYS A 14 8.33 19.13 -8.55
CA LYS A 14 9.43 20.05 -8.86
C LYS A 14 9.01 21.51 -8.76
N ALA A 15 7.88 21.89 -9.36
CA ALA A 15 7.36 23.25 -9.30
C ALA A 15 7.05 23.69 -7.86
N ILE A 16 6.48 22.79 -7.03
CA ILE A 16 6.23 23.07 -5.62
C ILE A 16 7.56 23.31 -4.88
N GLY A 17 8.57 22.48 -5.12
CA GLY A 17 9.91 22.65 -4.53
C GLY A 17 10.53 24.01 -4.93
N ASP A 18 10.49 24.37 -6.20
CA ASP A 18 11.01 25.65 -6.72
C ASP A 18 10.29 26.87 -6.11
N ILE A 19 8.98 26.77 -5.93
CA ILE A 19 8.14 27.81 -5.31
C ILE A 19 8.46 27.95 -3.82
N SER A 20 8.57 26.81 -3.12
CA SER A 20 8.90 26.77 -1.69
C SER A 20 10.29 27.36 -1.41
N ASN A 21 11.27 27.08 -2.27
CA ASN A 21 12.62 27.64 -2.19
C ASN A 21 12.65 29.18 -2.37
N ARG A 22 11.60 29.74 -3.02
CA ARG A 22 11.41 31.20 -3.14
C ARG A 22 10.63 31.81 -1.99
N GLY A 23 10.31 31.02 -0.96
CA GLY A 23 9.60 31.50 0.25
C GLY A 23 8.08 31.60 0.10
N VAL A 24 7.50 31.04 -0.97
CA VAL A 24 6.04 30.99 -1.15
C VAL A 24 5.54 29.63 -0.71
N LYS A 25 4.60 29.59 0.24
CA LYS A 25 4.01 28.36 0.76
C LYS A 25 2.97 27.80 -0.21
N VAL A 26 2.98 26.50 -0.43
CA VAL A 26 1.87 25.79 -1.08
C VAL A 26 1.01 25.16 0.03
N SER A 27 -0.27 25.54 0.12
CA SER A 27 -1.17 25.02 1.14
C SER A 27 -1.71 23.64 0.76
N LEU A 28 -2.32 22.99 1.75
CA LEU A 28 -3.14 21.80 1.50
C LEU A 28 -4.37 22.13 0.65
N VAL A 29 -5.04 21.09 0.18
CA VAL A 29 -6.35 21.22 -0.44
C VAL A 29 -7.37 21.69 0.58
N ASP A 30 -8.26 22.58 0.17
CA ASP A 30 -9.44 23.00 0.91
C ASP A 30 -10.68 22.75 0.05
N ILE A 31 -11.63 21.96 0.58
CA ILE A 31 -12.79 21.52 -0.19
C ILE A 31 -13.68 22.70 -0.63
N ASN A 32 -13.69 23.80 0.13
CA ASN A 32 -14.51 24.97 -0.18
C ASN A 32 -13.77 26.02 -1.02
N HIS A 33 -12.44 26.06 -0.99
CA HIS A 33 -11.66 27.16 -1.57
C HIS A 33 -10.71 26.74 -2.71
N SER A 34 -10.18 25.49 -2.71
CA SER A 34 -9.32 25.00 -3.81
C SER A 34 -10.06 24.98 -5.12
N ASP A 35 -9.41 25.42 -6.18
CA ASP A 35 -9.98 25.46 -7.53
C ASP A 35 -9.57 24.20 -8.33
N PHE A 36 -9.98 24.13 -9.59
CA PHE A 36 -9.56 23.07 -10.50
C PHE A 36 -8.03 22.98 -10.57
N GLY A 37 -7.37 24.08 -10.86
CA GLY A 37 -5.91 24.23 -10.85
C GLY A 37 -5.39 24.89 -9.57
N PHE A 38 -4.07 25.06 -9.50
CA PHE A 38 -3.41 25.83 -8.46
C PHE A 38 -3.84 27.29 -8.51
N LYS A 39 -4.15 27.88 -7.37
CA LYS A 39 -4.68 29.24 -7.26
C LYS A 39 -3.86 30.09 -6.29
N PRO A 40 -3.40 31.28 -6.67
CA PRO A 40 -2.77 32.20 -5.74
C PRO A 40 -3.73 32.66 -4.66
N ASP A 41 -3.28 32.60 -3.42
CA ASP A 41 -3.93 33.25 -2.26
C ASP A 41 -3.02 34.39 -1.78
N VAL A 42 -3.22 35.55 -2.39
CA VAL A 42 -2.38 36.72 -2.16
C VAL A 42 -2.49 37.22 -0.73
N ALA A 43 -3.66 37.08 -0.11
CA ALA A 43 -3.91 37.55 1.26
C ALA A 43 -3.02 36.80 2.28
N ASN A 44 -2.75 35.51 2.05
CA ASN A 44 -1.96 34.69 2.94
C ASN A 44 -0.54 34.40 2.40
N ASN A 45 -0.15 35.04 1.30
CA ASN A 45 1.14 34.81 0.60
C ASN A 45 1.40 33.31 0.34
N GLN A 46 0.40 32.63 -0.20
CA GLN A 46 0.47 31.19 -0.49
C GLN A 46 -0.20 30.84 -1.81
N ILE A 47 -0.02 29.60 -2.23
CA ILE A 47 -0.73 29.01 -3.36
C ILE A 47 -1.62 27.90 -2.83
N LEU A 48 -2.92 27.91 -3.11
CA LEU A 48 -3.83 26.83 -2.81
C LEU A 48 -3.58 25.66 -3.77
N PHE A 49 -3.44 24.47 -3.23
CA PHE A 49 -3.26 23.25 -4.02
C PHE A 49 -4.52 22.98 -4.85
N GLY A 50 -4.34 22.74 -6.17
CA GLY A 50 -5.43 22.49 -7.08
C GLY A 50 -5.99 21.08 -6.99
N LEU A 51 -7.30 20.90 -7.11
CA LEU A 51 -7.97 19.60 -7.04
C LEU A 51 -7.49 18.63 -8.13
N LYS A 52 -7.15 19.13 -9.33
CA LYS A 52 -6.59 18.33 -10.43
C LYS A 52 -5.20 17.74 -10.11
N GLY A 53 -4.49 18.31 -9.16
CA GLY A 53 -3.22 17.79 -8.68
C GLY A 53 -3.36 16.55 -7.78
N LEU A 54 -4.57 16.18 -7.38
CA LEU A 54 -4.82 15.02 -6.53
C LEU A 54 -4.94 13.73 -7.37
N LEU A 55 -4.36 12.67 -6.85
CA LEU A 55 -4.62 11.32 -7.38
C LEU A 55 -6.04 10.86 -7.07
N ASN A 56 -6.61 10.08 -7.99
CA ASN A 56 -7.96 9.51 -7.87
C ASN A 56 -9.10 10.54 -7.80
N VAL A 57 -8.86 11.79 -8.19
CA VAL A 57 -9.88 12.83 -8.30
C VAL A 57 -9.96 13.28 -9.76
N GLY A 58 -10.97 12.79 -10.48
CA GLY A 58 -11.17 13.08 -11.91
C GLY A 58 -11.90 14.40 -12.13
N ASP A 59 -11.86 14.88 -13.37
CA ASP A 59 -12.38 16.21 -13.77
C ASP A 59 -13.87 16.37 -13.48
N ASP A 60 -14.71 15.40 -13.84
CA ASP A 60 -16.15 15.41 -13.58
C ASP A 60 -16.46 15.54 -12.06
N LEU A 61 -15.65 14.87 -11.22
CA LEU A 61 -15.78 14.99 -9.79
C LEU A 61 -15.38 16.38 -9.29
N ILE A 62 -14.31 16.95 -9.84
CA ILE A 62 -13.86 18.31 -9.49
C ILE A 62 -14.94 19.34 -9.81
N GLU A 63 -15.54 19.27 -11.00
CA GLU A 63 -16.66 20.14 -11.38
C GLU A 63 -17.85 19.96 -10.45
N THR A 64 -18.20 18.73 -10.10
CA THR A 64 -19.26 18.44 -9.13
C THR A 64 -18.94 19.04 -7.77
N ILE A 65 -17.71 18.93 -7.29
CA ILE A 65 -17.25 19.54 -6.03
C ILE A 65 -17.43 21.06 -6.05
N ILE A 66 -16.96 21.73 -7.09
CA ILE A 66 -17.00 23.18 -7.19
C ILE A 66 -18.45 23.69 -7.26
N ASN A 67 -19.30 23.02 -8.02
CA ASN A 67 -20.70 23.44 -8.25
C ASN A 67 -21.61 23.24 -7.03
N ASN A 68 -21.28 22.33 -6.10
CA ASN A 68 -22.12 22.03 -4.93
C ASN A 68 -21.63 22.70 -3.63
N ARG A 69 -20.70 23.63 -3.71
CA ARG A 69 -20.24 24.43 -2.55
C ARG A 69 -21.31 25.38 -2.05
N PRO A 70 -21.29 25.78 -0.77
CA PRO A 70 -20.35 25.43 0.29
C PRO A 70 -20.70 24.12 0.99
N TYR A 71 -19.69 23.52 1.63
CA TYR A 71 -19.81 22.35 2.50
C TYR A 71 -19.58 22.75 3.94
N THR A 72 -20.33 22.14 4.86
CA THR A 72 -20.29 22.42 6.30
C THR A 72 -19.62 21.30 7.11
N SER A 73 -19.49 20.11 6.54
CA SER A 73 -18.81 18.97 7.14
C SER A 73 -18.42 17.96 6.06
N MET A 74 -17.66 16.93 6.44
CA MET A 74 -17.35 15.80 5.58
C MET A 74 -18.61 15.02 5.18
N GLU A 75 -19.55 14.86 6.09
CA GLU A 75 -20.82 14.16 5.86
C GLU A 75 -21.72 14.95 4.90
N ASP A 76 -21.78 16.30 5.05
CA ASP A 76 -22.51 17.16 4.11
C ASP A 76 -21.94 17.06 2.70
N PHE A 77 -20.62 17.08 2.58
CA PHE A 77 -19.92 16.83 1.32
C PHE A 77 -20.28 15.46 0.73
N TYR A 78 -20.16 14.39 1.54
CA TYR A 78 -20.43 13.03 1.08
C TYR A 78 -21.85 12.88 0.56
N ASN A 79 -22.83 13.46 1.25
CA ASN A 79 -24.23 13.41 0.84
C ASN A 79 -24.54 14.21 -0.43
N LYS A 80 -23.88 15.36 -0.65
CA LYS A 80 -24.09 16.21 -1.81
C LYS A 80 -23.38 15.69 -3.07
N VAL A 81 -22.17 15.15 -2.92
CA VAL A 81 -21.29 14.80 -4.04
C VAL A 81 -21.30 13.30 -4.34
N ASN A 82 -21.49 12.46 -3.31
CA ASN A 82 -21.47 10.99 -3.39
C ASN A 82 -20.23 10.46 -4.14
N PRO A 83 -18.99 10.82 -3.75
CA PRO A 83 -17.79 10.39 -4.43
C PRO A 83 -17.56 8.89 -4.23
N ASN A 84 -16.85 8.25 -5.16
CA ASN A 84 -16.40 6.89 -4.93
C ASN A 84 -15.39 6.82 -3.76
N ARG A 85 -15.18 5.61 -3.23
CA ARG A 85 -14.36 5.39 -2.03
C ARG A 85 -12.92 5.87 -2.19
N GLN A 86 -12.30 5.64 -3.37
CA GLN A 86 -10.91 6.04 -3.61
C GLN A 86 -10.75 7.55 -3.64
N SER A 87 -11.65 8.25 -4.32
CA SER A 87 -11.67 9.71 -4.38
C SER A 87 -11.91 10.34 -3.01
N MET A 88 -12.84 9.79 -2.23
CA MET A 88 -13.10 10.29 -0.88
C MET A 88 -11.88 10.14 0.04
N ILE A 89 -11.23 8.99 0.02
CA ILE A 89 -10.00 8.75 0.78
C ILE A 89 -8.89 9.70 0.33
N ALA A 90 -8.74 9.95 -0.97
CA ALA A 90 -7.76 10.91 -1.49
C ALA A 90 -8.03 12.33 -0.98
N LEU A 91 -9.28 12.78 -0.99
CA LEU A 91 -9.67 14.08 -0.45
C LEU A 91 -9.40 14.17 1.06
N ILE A 92 -9.71 13.14 1.84
CA ILE A 92 -9.39 13.15 3.27
C ILE A 92 -7.87 13.21 3.48
N LYS A 93 -7.10 12.37 2.79
CA LYS A 93 -5.63 12.31 2.90
C LYS A 93 -4.96 13.62 2.50
N SER A 94 -5.51 14.36 1.55
CA SER A 94 -4.99 15.66 1.11
C SER A 94 -5.27 16.81 2.08
N GLY A 95 -6.04 16.58 3.13
CA GLY A 95 -6.43 17.63 4.09
C GLY A 95 -7.64 18.47 3.68
N ALA A 96 -8.38 18.04 2.64
CA ALA A 96 -9.51 18.83 2.10
C ALA A 96 -10.57 19.21 3.13
N PHE A 97 -10.65 18.49 4.25
CA PHE A 97 -11.63 18.68 5.32
C PHE A 97 -11.02 19.20 6.64
N ASP A 98 -9.71 19.53 6.67
CA ASP A 98 -8.99 19.92 7.89
C ASP A 98 -9.58 21.18 8.55
N GLN A 99 -10.30 22.02 7.80
CA GLN A 99 -11.05 23.16 8.33
C GLN A 99 -12.22 22.76 9.25
N PHE A 100 -12.75 21.54 9.12
CA PHE A 100 -13.88 21.08 9.93
C PHE A 100 -13.40 20.22 11.11
N GLU A 101 -12.45 19.32 10.87
CA GLU A 101 -11.96 18.40 11.88
C GLU A 101 -10.58 17.83 11.46
N SER A 102 -9.80 17.31 12.42
CA SER A 102 -8.50 16.71 12.12
C SER A 102 -8.64 15.51 11.16
N ARG A 103 -7.68 15.37 10.26
CA ARG A 103 -7.65 14.34 9.20
C ARG A 103 -7.86 12.92 9.71
N TYR A 104 -7.22 12.57 10.85
CA TYR A 104 -7.41 11.27 11.48
C TYR A 104 -8.85 11.02 11.93
N LYS A 105 -9.47 12.00 12.57
CA LYS A 105 -10.86 11.88 13.02
C LYS A 105 -11.81 11.79 11.83
N THR A 106 -11.61 12.59 10.80
CA THR A 106 -12.37 12.53 9.55
C THR A 106 -12.25 11.15 8.91
N MET A 107 -11.04 10.58 8.85
CA MET A 107 -10.81 9.24 8.30
C MET A 107 -11.49 8.15 9.15
N VAL A 108 -11.40 8.22 10.48
CA VAL A 108 -12.11 7.31 11.39
C VAL A 108 -13.61 7.35 11.13
N LYS A 109 -14.21 8.53 11.10
CA LYS A 109 -15.65 8.71 10.83
C LYS A 109 -16.04 8.11 9.47
N TYR A 110 -15.27 8.41 8.44
CA TYR A 110 -15.56 7.91 7.10
C TYR A 110 -15.49 6.38 7.01
N ILE A 111 -14.45 5.78 7.57
CA ILE A 111 -14.31 4.31 7.56
C ILE A 111 -15.46 3.68 8.38
N TRP A 112 -15.78 4.19 9.57
CA TRP A 112 -16.91 3.72 10.37
C TRP A 112 -18.25 3.85 9.63
N MET A 113 -18.43 4.90 8.85
CA MET A 113 -19.65 5.12 8.05
C MET A 113 -19.78 4.14 6.90
N THR A 114 -18.66 3.72 6.30
CA THR A 114 -18.64 2.97 5.02
C THR A 114 -18.20 1.52 5.13
N CYS A 115 -17.62 1.06 6.25
CA CYS A 115 -17.26 -0.34 6.44
C CYS A 115 -18.51 -1.23 6.61
N ASP A 116 -18.40 -2.50 6.21
CA ASP A 116 -19.51 -3.47 6.21
C ASP A 116 -19.82 -3.99 7.63
N ARG A 117 -20.20 -3.07 8.53
CA ARG A 117 -20.52 -3.42 9.92
C ARG A 117 -21.73 -4.33 9.99
N LYS A 118 -21.67 -5.31 10.87
CA LYS A 118 -22.78 -6.22 11.14
C LYS A 118 -23.68 -5.62 12.22
N LYS A 119 -25.00 -5.68 11.98
CA LYS A 119 -26.02 -5.21 12.93
C LYS A 119 -26.37 -6.26 13.99
N ARG A 120 -26.12 -7.52 13.66
CA ARG A 120 -26.39 -8.68 14.53
C ARG A 120 -25.42 -9.81 14.20
N LEU A 121 -25.13 -10.63 15.18
CA LEU A 121 -24.31 -11.82 15.05
C LEU A 121 -25.19 -13.07 15.02
N THR A 122 -24.96 -13.93 14.03
CA THR A 122 -25.61 -15.23 13.84
C THR A 122 -24.60 -16.22 13.24
N LEU A 123 -24.94 -17.50 13.15
CA LEU A 123 -24.12 -18.51 12.43
C LEU A 123 -23.78 -18.12 11.00
N GLN A 124 -24.58 -17.27 10.34
CA GLN A 124 -24.26 -16.75 9.01
C GLN A 124 -22.98 -15.89 8.98
N ASN A 125 -22.60 -15.32 10.12
CA ASN A 125 -21.40 -14.53 10.27
C ASN A 125 -20.16 -15.35 10.62
N LEU A 126 -20.30 -16.69 10.83
CA LEU A 126 -19.20 -17.56 11.26
C LEU A 126 -17.98 -17.45 10.33
N ASN A 127 -18.22 -17.38 9.01
CA ASN A 127 -17.15 -17.16 8.04
C ASN A 127 -16.39 -15.83 8.28
N GLY A 128 -17.07 -14.80 8.73
CA GLY A 128 -16.45 -13.53 9.12
C GLY A 128 -15.61 -13.66 10.40
N LEU A 129 -16.11 -14.37 11.40
CA LEU A 129 -15.36 -14.64 12.63
C LEU A 129 -14.09 -15.44 12.35
N ILE A 130 -14.17 -16.47 11.49
CA ILE A 130 -13.00 -17.26 11.06
C ILE A 130 -12.01 -16.39 10.32
N LYS A 131 -12.46 -15.59 9.33
CA LYS A 131 -11.59 -14.70 8.53
C LYS A 131 -10.84 -13.69 9.39
N MET A 132 -11.48 -13.19 10.44
CA MET A 132 -10.91 -12.21 11.37
C MET A 132 -10.17 -12.85 12.56
N ASP A 133 -9.98 -14.16 12.53
CA ASP A 133 -9.29 -14.93 13.58
C ASP A 133 -9.88 -14.71 14.99
N LEU A 134 -11.21 -14.65 15.07
CA LEU A 134 -11.95 -14.43 16.31
C LEU A 134 -12.51 -15.73 16.92
N ILE A 135 -12.17 -16.88 16.38
CA ILE A 135 -12.59 -18.18 16.90
C ILE A 135 -11.56 -18.65 17.95
N PRO A 136 -11.97 -18.88 19.22
CA PRO A 136 -11.08 -19.44 20.21
C PRO A 136 -10.55 -20.81 19.81
N GLN A 137 -9.32 -21.14 20.25
CA GLN A 137 -8.64 -22.37 19.89
C GLN A 137 -9.41 -23.64 20.35
N GLU A 138 -10.21 -23.54 21.38
CA GLU A 138 -11.07 -24.62 21.87
C GLU A 138 -12.13 -25.08 20.87
N PHE A 139 -12.48 -24.23 19.87
CA PHE A 139 -13.42 -24.54 18.78
C PHE A 139 -12.73 -24.86 17.46
N GLU A 140 -11.45 -25.21 17.48
CA GLU A 140 -10.70 -25.48 16.24
C GLU A 140 -11.26 -26.67 15.45
N LEU A 141 -11.77 -27.68 16.15
CA LEU A 141 -12.41 -28.85 15.51
C LEU A 141 -13.68 -28.42 14.76
N GLU A 142 -14.57 -27.67 15.40
CA GLU A 142 -15.82 -27.17 14.82
C GLU A 142 -15.54 -26.25 13.64
N LYS A 143 -14.51 -25.40 13.74
CA LYS A 143 -14.03 -24.54 12.64
C LYS A 143 -13.59 -25.40 11.44
N ARG A 144 -12.75 -26.40 11.66
CA ARG A 144 -12.30 -27.33 10.61
C ARG A 144 -13.47 -28.09 9.96
N VAL A 145 -14.45 -28.52 10.75
CA VAL A 145 -15.68 -29.16 10.24
C VAL A 145 -16.51 -28.20 9.39
N PHE A 146 -16.59 -26.92 9.78
CA PHE A 146 -17.25 -25.89 8.97
C PHE A 146 -16.55 -25.68 7.63
N GLU A 147 -15.23 -25.52 7.63
CA GLU A 147 -14.41 -25.36 6.43
C GLU A 147 -14.47 -26.60 5.53
N PHE A 148 -14.39 -27.80 6.12
CA PHE A 148 -14.55 -29.05 5.41
C PHE A 148 -15.92 -29.18 4.73
N THR A 149 -17.00 -28.77 5.40
CA THR A 149 -18.33 -28.78 4.80
C THR A 149 -18.41 -27.83 3.58
N ARG A 150 -17.72 -26.71 3.63
CA ARG A 150 -17.60 -25.81 2.46
C ARG A 150 -16.80 -26.46 1.33
N TYR A 151 -15.72 -27.15 1.68
CA TYR A 151 -14.93 -27.93 0.72
C TYR A 151 -15.79 -29.00 0.03
N LEU A 152 -16.52 -29.84 0.80
CA LEU A 152 -17.45 -30.83 0.23
C LEU A 152 -18.45 -30.20 -0.75
N LYS A 153 -19.03 -29.06 -0.39
CA LYS A 153 -20.01 -28.35 -1.24
C LYS A 153 -19.40 -27.77 -2.53
N SER A 154 -18.14 -27.36 -2.49
CA SER A 154 -17.48 -26.69 -3.62
C SER A 154 -16.77 -27.68 -4.56
N VAL A 155 -16.19 -28.75 -4.04
CA VAL A 155 -15.32 -29.67 -4.78
C VAL A 155 -15.99 -31.03 -4.99
N CYS A 156 -16.59 -31.61 -3.94
CA CYS A 156 -17.07 -32.98 -3.96
C CYS A 156 -18.55 -33.12 -4.37
N LYS A 157 -19.28 -32.02 -4.53
CA LYS A 157 -20.71 -32.05 -4.87
C LYS A 157 -20.93 -32.16 -6.38
N ILE A 158 -20.93 -33.41 -6.87
CA ILE A 158 -21.23 -33.72 -8.29
C ILE A 158 -22.72 -34.08 -8.47
N ASN A 159 -23.39 -34.55 -7.39
CA ASN A 159 -24.76 -35.04 -7.39
C ASN A 159 -25.61 -34.31 -6.32
N PRO A 160 -26.91 -34.12 -6.49
CA PRO A 160 -27.79 -33.44 -5.53
C PRO A 160 -27.99 -34.18 -4.20
N THR A 161 -27.68 -35.49 -4.13
CA THR A 161 -27.94 -36.33 -2.96
C THR A 161 -26.72 -36.81 -2.20
N TRP A 162 -25.54 -36.80 -2.84
CA TRP A 162 -24.29 -37.23 -2.20
C TRP A 162 -23.07 -36.43 -2.68
N TYR A 163 -21.99 -36.49 -1.89
CA TYR A 163 -20.66 -36.04 -2.24
C TYR A 163 -19.85 -37.22 -2.74
N THR A 164 -19.08 -37.04 -3.82
CA THR A 164 -18.05 -37.99 -4.24
C THR A 164 -16.75 -37.57 -3.57
N LEU A 165 -16.23 -38.41 -2.68
CA LEU A 165 -15.08 -38.04 -1.86
C LEU A 165 -13.77 -38.24 -2.63
N ASP A 166 -12.84 -37.35 -2.41
CA ASP A 166 -11.43 -37.49 -2.79
C ASP A 166 -10.60 -37.91 -1.58
N GLU A 167 -9.31 -38.16 -1.81
CA GLU A 167 -8.36 -38.61 -0.76
C GLU A 167 -8.34 -37.65 0.43
N ARG A 168 -8.32 -36.32 0.19
CA ARG A 168 -8.36 -35.29 1.22
C ARG A 168 -9.63 -35.36 2.09
N ALA A 169 -10.76 -35.61 1.47
CA ALA A 169 -12.03 -35.73 2.18
C ALA A 169 -12.07 -37.00 3.04
N ILE A 170 -11.54 -38.09 2.54
CA ILE A 170 -11.46 -39.38 3.27
C ILE A 170 -10.52 -39.23 4.46
N ASP A 171 -9.37 -38.63 4.29
CA ASP A 171 -8.40 -38.39 5.37
C ASP A 171 -9.02 -37.56 6.49
N PHE A 172 -9.70 -36.46 6.16
CA PHE A 172 -10.34 -35.62 7.16
C PHE A 172 -11.45 -36.38 7.91
N LEU A 173 -12.27 -37.16 7.23
CA LEU A 173 -13.27 -38.01 7.87
C LEU A 173 -12.62 -39.04 8.80
N GLY A 174 -11.44 -39.56 8.47
CA GLY A 174 -10.63 -40.40 9.33
C GLY A 174 -10.18 -39.70 10.62
N GLU A 175 -9.67 -38.46 10.49
CA GLU A 175 -9.23 -37.68 11.65
C GLU A 175 -10.35 -37.44 12.67
N ILE A 176 -11.58 -37.22 12.16
CA ILE A 176 -12.75 -36.96 13.05
C ILE A 176 -13.55 -38.23 13.38
N ASN A 177 -13.02 -39.43 13.10
CA ASN A 177 -13.64 -40.71 13.32
C ASN A 177 -15.02 -40.93 12.64
N GLN A 178 -15.19 -40.39 11.45
CA GLN A 178 -16.45 -40.47 10.68
C GLN A 178 -16.35 -41.32 9.40
N LEU A 179 -15.32 -42.17 9.25
CA LEU A 179 -15.15 -43.08 8.11
C LEU A 179 -16.35 -44.02 7.90
N HIS A 180 -17.04 -44.41 9.00
CA HIS A 180 -18.22 -45.27 8.94
C HIS A 180 -19.40 -44.69 8.15
N LEU A 181 -19.36 -43.40 7.83
CA LEU A 181 -20.38 -42.71 7.01
C LEU A 181 -20.16 -42.89 5.51
N ILE A 182 -18.95 -43.34 5.12
CA ILE A 182 -18.59 -43.55 3.73
C ILE A 182 -19.29 -44.80 3.22
N LYS A 183 -20.00 -44.67 2.10
CA LYS A 183 -20.66 -45.81 1.40
C LYS A 183 -19.71 -46.38 0.35
N GLU A 184 -20.10 -47.52 -0.24
CA GLU A 184 -19.42 -48.13 -1.39
C GLU A 184 -19.18 -47.07 -2.47
N ASN A 185 -18.03 -47.16 -3.17
CA ASN A 185 -17.57 -46.18 -4.19
C ASN A 185 -17.27 -44.77 -3.66
N GLU A 186 -16.85 -44.66 -2.39
CA GLU A 186 -16.40 -43.36 -1.80
C GLU A 186 -17.47 -42.27 -1.80
N TYR A 187 -18.73 -42.63 -1.59
CA TYR A 187 -19.84 -41.68 -1.48
C TYR A 187 -20.18 -41.35 -0.04
N LEU A 188 -20.47 -40.06 0.21
CA LEU A 188 -21.02 -39.55 1.46
C LEU A 188 -22.42 -38.95 1.21
N GLU A 189 -23.44 -39.49 1.83
CA GLU A 189 -24.80 -38.99 1.70
C GLU A 189 -24.93 -37.59 2.34
N ILE A 190 -25.44 -36.60 1.57
CA ILE A 190 -25.55 -35.22 2.05
C ILE A 190 -26.39 -35.12 3.32
N LYS A 191 -27.55 -35.81 3.39
CA LYS A 191 -28.43 -35.78 4.55
C LYS A 191 -27.78 -36.38 5.80
N THR A 192 -26.94 -37.39 5.62
CA THR A 192 -26.22 -38.05 6.72
C THR A 192 -25.11 -37.13 7.25
N TRP A 193 -24.36 -36.50 6.35
CA TRP A 193 -23.37 -35.49 6.72
C TRP A 193 -23.99 -34.26 7.39
N ASP A 194 -25.10 -33.75 6.86
CA ASP A 194 -25.78 -32.57 7.42
C ASP A 194 -26.17 -32.79 8.91
N LYS A 195 -26.56 -34.00 9.32
CA LYS A 195 -26.85 -34.28 10.72
C LYS A 195 -25.60 -34.19 11.61
N VAL A 196 -24.48 -34.74 11.15
CA VAL A 196 -23.18 -34.63 11.83
C VAL A 196 -22.74 -33.19 11.88
N TYR A 197 -22.78 -32.48 10.75
CA TYR A 197 -22.45 -31.06 10.66
C TYR A 197 -23.26 -30.19 11.62
N GLN A 198 -24.57 -30.43 11.74
CA GLN A 198 -25.42 -29.67 12.68
C GLN A 198 -24.98 -29.82 14.13
N SER A 199 -24.55 -31.01 14.59
CA SER A 199 -24.11 -31.20 15.96
C SER A 199 -22.89 -30.33 16.32
N TYR A 200 -21.94 -30.16 15.38
CA TYR A 200 -20.82 -29.26 15.57
C TYR A 200 -21.28 -27.79 15.49
N MET A 201 -22.21 -27.46 14.60
CA MET A 201 -22.72 -26.09 14.48
C MET A 201 -23.59 -25.67 15.68
N ASP A 202 -24.17 -26.59 16.40
CA ASP A 202 -24.90 -26.30 17.66
C ASP A 202 -23.94 -25.79 18.75
N VAL A 203 -22.72 -26.31 18.82
CA VAL A 203 -21.66 -25.79 19.70
C VAL A 203 -21.38 -24.34 19.39
N PHE A 204 -21.13 -23.98 18.10
CA PHE A 204 -20.94 -22.59 17.70
C PHE A 204 -22.17 -21.72 17.96
N ARG A 205 -23.36 -22.25 17.75
CA ARG A 205 -24.62 -21.50 18.00
C ARG A 205 -24.74 -21.11 19.48
N ASN A 206 -24.43 -22.03 20.38
CA ASN A 206 -24.46 -21.79 21.81
C ASN A 206 -23.40 -20.76 22.21
N TRP A 207 -22.16 -20.92 21.79
CA TRP A 207 -21.08 -19.99 22.04
C TRP A 207 -21.39 -18.58 21.53
N ILE A 208 -21.88 -18.44 20.28
CA ILE A 208 -22.29 -17.16 19.72
C ILE A 208 -23.41 -16.52 20.53
N ASN A 209 -24.39 -17.28 20.99
CA ASN A 209 -25.52 -16.75 21.76
C ASN A 209 -25.07 -16.26 23.14
N GLU A 210 -24.14 -16.96 23.78
CA GLU A 210 -23.59 -16.61 25.10
C GLU A 210 -22.70 -15.34 25.04
N ASN A 211 -22.00 -15.12 23.91
CA ASN A 211 -21.02 -14.04 23.76
C ASN A 211 -21.44 -12.99 22.72
N LYS A 212 -22.72 -12.91 22.39
CA LYS A 212 -23.25 -12.20 21.23
C LYS A 212 -22.83 -10.74 21.11
N GLU A 213 -22.85 -9.98 22.22
CA GLU A 213 -22.58 -8.55 22.21
C GLU A 213 -21.08 -8.28 22.04
N SER A 214 -20.23 -8.92 22.84
CA SER A 214 -18.77 -8.75 22.76
C SER A 214 -18.23 -9.20 21.39
N LEU A 215 -18.66 -10.36 20.89
CA LEU A 215 -18.25 -10.86 19.58
C LEU A 215 -18.71 -9.96 18.44
N LEU A 216 -19.88 -9.32 18.56
CA LEU A 216 -20.34 -8.37 17.55
C LEU A 216 -19.48 -7.10 17.53
N GLU A 217 -19.08 -6.60 18.69
CA GLU A 217 -18.16 -5.46 18.81
C GLU A 217 -16.78 -5.79 18.27
N GLU A 218 -16.22 -6.95 18.66
CA GLU A 218 -14.92 -7.43 18.18
C GLU A 218 -14.92 -7.64 16.67
N LEU A 219 -15.95 -8.27 16.10
CA LEU A 219 -16.08 -8.45 14.67
C LEU A 219 -16.16 -7.08 13.93
N ASN A 220 -16.96 -6.16 14.44
CA ASN A 220 -17.08 -4.83 13.83
C ASN A 220 -15.78 -4.04 13.94
N MET A 221 -15.06 -4.16 15.05
CA MET A 221 -13.74 -3.56 15.21
C MET A 221 -12.72 -4.18 14.26
N ALA A 222 -12.72 -5.50 14.09
CA ALA A 222 -11.84 -6.19 13.14
C ALA A 222 -12.13 -5.77 11.70
N ILE A 223 -13.40 -5.64 11.31
CA ILE A 223 -13.81 -5.11 9.99
C ILE A 223 -13.31 -3.67 9.79
N PHE A 224 -13.47 -2.82 10.81
CA PHE A 224 -12.96 -1.46 10.79
C PHE A 224 -11.42 -1.45 10.61
N MET A 225 -10.71 -2.28 11.38
CA MET A 225 -9.25 -2.36 11.33
C MET A 225 -8.72 -2.90 10.00
N GLU A 226 -9.45 -3.84 9.35
CA GLU A 226 -9.11 -4.30 7.99
C GLU A 226 -9.16 -3.12 7.00
N ASP A 227 -10.23 -2.32 7.04
CA ASP A 227 -10.36 -1.13 6.19
C ASP A 227 -9.36 -0.03 6.59
N TRP A 228 -9.14 0.18 7.88
CA TRP A 228 -8.14 1.14 8.37
C TRP A 228 -6.74 0.80 7.85
N ASN A 229 -6.33 -0.46 8.00
CA ASN A 229 -5.01 -0.92 7.54
C ASN A 229 -4.85 -0.83 6.01
N LYS A 230 -5.95 -1.00 5.28
CA LYS A 230 -5.96 -0.88 3.83
C LYS A 230 -5.87 0.55 3.33
N TYR A 231 -6.54 1.50 3.98
CA TYR A 231 -6.75 2.84 3.44
C TYR A 231 -6.09 3.96 4.26
N ALA A 232 -5.89 3.77 5.55
CA ALA A 232 -5.49 4.83 6.48
C ALA A 232 -4.18 4.54 7.23
N LYS A 233 -3.47 3.47 6.88
CA LYS A 233 -2.16 3.18 7.48
C LYS A 233 -1.14 4.26 7.09
N GLY A 234 -0.31 4.67 8.05
CA GLY A 234 0.79 5.61 7.86
C GLY A 234 0.60 6.94 8.56
N SER A 235 1.56 7.84 8.34
CA SER A 235 1.59 9.21 8.87
C SER A 235 0.83 10.19 7.95
N LEU A 236 0.62 11.42 8.41
CA LEU A 236 0.07 12.50 7.56
C LEU A 236 0.97 12.76 6.35
N SER A 237 2.28 12.75 6.55
CA SER A 237 3.25 12.91 5.45
C SER A 237 3.14 11.77 4.43
N ALA A 238 2.98 10.52 4.87
CA ALA A 238 2.75 9.39 3.98
C ALA A 238 1.43 9.54 3.18
N TRP A 239 0.37 10.03 3.83
CA TRP A 239 -0.91 10.30 3.17
C TRP A 239 -0.78 11.39 2.10
N GLU A 240 -0.09 12.49 2.43
CA GLU A 240 0.17 13.58 1.47
C GLU A 240 0.97 13.09 0.27
N MET A 241 2.06 12.35 0.52
CA MET A 241 2.86 11.77 -0.56
C MET A 241 2.04 10.84 -1.45
N GLU A 242 1.15 10.02 -0.86
CA GLU A 242 0.31 9.09 -1.60
C GLU A 242 -0.62 9.80 -2.61
N VAL A 243 -1.21 10.94 -2.22
CA VAL A 243 -2.27 11.59 -3.01
C VAL A 243 -1.89 12.90 -3.68
N MET A 244 -0.90 13.63 -3.14
CA MET A 244 -0.43 14.93 -3.65
C MET A 244 0.95 14.84 -4.32
N CYS A 245 1.70 13.74 -4.10
CA CYS A 245 3.08 13.56 -4.56
C CYS A 245 4.06 14.61 -4.03
N THR A 246 3.74 15.22 -2.91
CA THR A 246 4.55 16.20 -2.20
C THR A 246 4.24 16.15 -0.71
N TYR A 247 5.07 16.76 0.11
CA TYR A 247 4.89 16.89 1.56
C TYR A 247 4.48 18.32 1.90
N TYR A 248 3.41 18.46 2.65
CA TYR A 248 3.06 19.70 3.35
C TYR A 248 3.67 19.69 4.76
N HIS A 249 3.63 18.53 5.42
CA HIS A 249 4.37 18.25 6.64
C HIS A 249 5.82 17.84 6.33
N ASP A 250 6.61 17.60 7.36
CA ASP A 250 8.00 17.22 7.21
C ASP A 250 8.17 15.95 6.36
N HIS A 251 9.18 15.94 5.52
CA HIS A 251 9.58 14.75 4.75
C HIS A 251 9.88 13.58 5.69
N GLU A 252 9.41 12.38 5.39
CA GLU A 252 9.58 11.20 6.27
C GLU A 252 11.07 10.88 6.54
N LEU A 253 11.96 11.22 5.60
CA LEU A 253 13.42 11.05 5.74
C LEU A 253 14.12 12.21 6.48
N LYS A 254 13.39 13.26 6.92
CA LYS A 254 13.99 14.42 7.59
C LYS A 254 14.80 14.04 8.83
N ASN A 255 14.32 13.05 9.58
CA ASN A 255 14.95 12.59 10.80
C ASN A 255 15.98 11.47 10.58
N ALA A 256 16.21 11.03 9.34
CA ALA A 256 17.17 9.97 9.04
C ALA A 256 18.59 10.40 9.45
N ASN A 257 19.33 9.49 10.11
CA ASN A 257 20.72 9.75 10.48
C ASN A 257 21.63 9.67 9.26
N ILE A 258 21.70 10.78 8.51
CA ILE A 258 22.46 10.87 7.26
C ILE A 258 23.94 10.53 7.44
N TYR A 259 24.55 10.86 8.59
CA TYR A 259 25.97 10.59 8.87
C TYR A 259 26.22 9.09 9.02
N LYS A 260 25.37 8.37 9.77
CA LYS A 260 25.50 6.93 9.98
C LYS A 260 25.47 6.15 8.67
N TYR A 261 24.63 6.57 7.73
CA TYR A 261 24.43 5.88 6.45
C TYR A 261 25.26 6.46 5.30
N GLY A 262 25.99 7.56 5.53
CA GLY A 262 26.77 8.25 4.51
C GLY A 262 25.91 8.87 3.40
N ILE A 263 24.70 9.31 3.76
CA ILE A 263 23.76 9.95 2.84
C ILE A 263 24.17 11.42 2.67
N ILE A 264 24.15 11.90 1.43
CA ILE A 264 24.51 13.28 1.08
C ILE A 264 23.35 13.84 0.24
N ASP A 265 23.00 15.12 0.46
CA ASP A 265 22.05 15.81 -0.39
C ASP A 265 22.58 15.92 -1.81
N PHE A 266 21.71 15.69 -2.78
CA PHE A 266 22.06 15.71 -4.19
C PHE A 266 22.67 17.04 -4.62
N GLU A 267 22.15 18.17 -4.14
CA GLU A 267 22.63 19.50 -4.46
C GLU A 267 24.04 19.79 -3.95
N LEU A 268 24.50 19.08 -2.93
CA LEU A 268 25.86 19.17 -2.39
C LEU A 268 26.87 18.33 -3.17
N LEU A 269 26.41 17.46 -4.06
CA LEU A 269 27.30 16.66 -4.91
C LEU A 269 27.82 17.50 -6.08
N PRO A 270 29.10 17.33 -6.48
CA PRO A 270 29.62 17.96 -7.68
C PRO A 270 28.85 17.47 -8.93
N GLU A 271 28.59 18.37 -9.87
CA GLU A 271 27.85 18.07 -11.11
C GLU A 271 28.54 16.99 -11.96
N GLU A 272 29.89 16.99 -11.96
CA GLU A 272 30.68 15.94 -12.61
C GLU A 272 31.24 14.95 -11.58
N PRO A 273 31.24 13.65 -11.86
CA PRO A 273 31.68 12.64 -10.93
C PRO A 273 33.20 12.71 -10.66
N ILE A 274 33.59 12.65 -9.40
CA ILE A 274 34.98 12.69 -8.97
C ILE A 274 35.63 11.34 -9.31
N ILE A 275 36.73 11.36 -10.06
CA ILE A 275 37.55 10.18 -10.32
C ILE A 275 38.43 9.92 -9.09
N GLU A 276 38.30 8.75 -8.50
CA GLU A 276 39.10 8.32 -7.33
C GLU A 276 40.37 7.59 -7.76
N THR A 277 40.30 6.76 -8.79
CA THR A 277 41.44 6.02 -9.33
C THR A 277 41.14 5.51 -10.74
N PHE A 278 42.13 4.87 -11.37
CA PHE A 278 41.96 4.17 -12.64
C PHE A 278 42.31 2.70 -12.50
N ILE A 279 41.60 1.83 -13.14
CA ILE A 279 41.92 0.40 -13.29
C ILE A 279 42.27 0.10 -14.75
N LYS A 280 43.31 -0.71 -14.95
CA LYS A 280 43.69 -1.18 -16.29
C LYS A 280 42.91 -2.45 -16.62
N ARG A 281 42.18 -2.41 -17.75
CA ARG A 281 41.50 -3.59 -18.32
C ARG A 281 42.02 -3.80 -19.76
N GLY A 282 42.99 -4.64 -19.90
CA GLY A 282 43.73 -4.76 -21.17
C GLY A 282 44.52 -3.49 -21.50
N LYS A 283 44.22 -2.87 -22.66
CA LYS A 283 44.84 -1.59 -23.08
C LYS A 283 44.07 -0.36 -22.63
N ALA A 284 42.88 -0.51 -22.02
CA ALA A 284 42.05 0.62 -21.60
C ALA A 284 42.25 0.94 -20.11
N GLU A 285 42.35 2.23 -19.80
CA GLU A 285 42.26 2.77 -18.44
C GLU A 285 40.81 3.17 -18.16
N ILE A 286 40.20 2.52 -17.17
CA ILE A 286 38.82 2.73 -16.80
C ILE A 286 38.76 3.55 -15.52
N PRO A 287 38.09 4.71 -15.48
CA PRO A 287 37.99 5.52 -14.27
C PRO A 287 37.07 4.84 -13.25
N ILE A 288 37.51 4.81 -12.02
CA ILE A 288 36.73 4.47 -10.83
C ILE A 288 36.34 5.79 -10.16
N TYR A 289 35.04 6.02 -10.02
CA TYR A 289 34.50 7.23 -9.43
C TYR A 289 34.23 7.06 -7.95
N LYS A 290 34.37 8.13 -7.19
CA LYS A 290 33.90 8.20 -5.81
C LYS A 290 32.38 8.03 -5.78
N LEU A 291 31.92 7.03 -5.02
CA LEU A 291 30.49 6.75 -4.89
C LEU A 291 29.89 7.53 -3.72
N HIS A 292 28.67 7.98 -3.92
CA HIS A 292 27.88 8.69 -2.92
C HIS A 292 26.52 7.98 -2.75
N LYS A 293 25.84 8.25 -1.65
CA LYS A 293 24.49 7.74 -1.39
C LYS A 293 23.53 8.91 -1.27
N ILE A 294 22.41 8.82 -1.95
CA ILE A 294 21.27 9.71 -1.79
C ILE A 294 20.06 8.89 -1.34
N CYS A 295 19.09 9.52 -0.71
CA CYS A 295 17.81 8.88 -0.38
C CYS A 295 16.65 9.79 -0.73
N GLY A 296 15.50 9.19 -0.99
CA GLY A 296 14.28 9.93 -1.32
C GLY A 296 13.09 9.01 -1.44
N THR A 297 11.92 9.61 -1.58
CA THR A 297 10.65 8.91 -1.81
C THR A 297 10.33 8.88 -3.30
N CYS A 298 10.00 7.70 -3.82
CA CYS A 298 9.60 7.52 -5.21
C CYS A 298 8.29 8.28 -5.48
N ILE A 299 8.28 9.21 -6.42
CA ILE A 299 7.08 9.97 -6.82
C ILE A 299 6.57 9.56 -8.20
N ALA A 300 7.48 9.20 -9.10
CA ALA A 300 7.15 8.77 -10.47
C ALA A 300 8.24 7.86 -11.01
N LYS A 301 7.92 7.12 -12.07
CA LYS A 301 8.90 6.34 -12.84
C LYS A 301 8.61 6.41 -14.33
N ASN A 302 9.65 6.42 -15.13
CA ASN A 302 9.59 6.33 -16.58
C ASN A 302 10.24 5.01 -17.01
N LYS A 303 9.43 4.04 -17.41
CA LYS A 303 9.89 2.69 -17.79
C LYS A 303 10.75 2.71 -19.05
N THR A 304 10.37 3.52 -20.03
CA THR A 304 11.09 3.63 -21.31
C THR A 304 12.51 4.16 -21.12
N LYS A 305 12.67 5.13 -20.19
CA LYS A 305 13.97 5.73 -19.88
C LYS A 305 14.68 5.07 -18.70
N SER A 306 14.07 4.06 -18.08
CA SER A 306 14.59 3.40 -16.85
C SER A 306 14.92 4.41 -15.74
N THR A 307 14.10 5.44 -15.57
CA THR A 307 14.31 6.53 -14.64
C THR A 307 13.26 6.50 -13.53
N VAL A 308 13.70 6.68 -12.29
CA VAL A 308 12.85 6.88 -11.12
C VAL A 308 13.04 8.30 -10.61
N TYR A 309 11.97 9.01 -10.35
CA TYR A 309 12.01 10.36 -9.77
C TYR A 309 11.86 10.25 -8.27
N LEU A 310 12.89 10.71 -7.55
CA LEU A 310 12.92 10.71 -6.09
C LEU A 310 12.70 12.12 -5.56
N LEU A 311 11.72 12.27 -4.68
CA LEU A 311 11.62 13.46 -3.84
C LEU A 311 12.56 13.30 -2.66
N THR A 312 13.60 14.09 -2.64
CA THR A 312 14.59 14.18 -1.55
C THR A 312 14.25 15.37 -0.64
N THR A 313 15.01 15.55 0.45
CA THR A 313 14.86 16.73 1.31
C THR A 313 15.20 18.04 0.62
N SER A 314 15.96 18.01 -0.47
CA SER A 314 16.39 19.17 -1.26
C SER A 314 15.68 19.36 -2.60
N GLY A 315 14.81 18.42 -2.99
CA GLY A 315 14.06 18.53 -4.26
C GLY A 315 13.91 17.20 -4.99
N VAL A 316 13.46 17.29 -6.26
CA VAL A 316 13.21 16.12 -7.11
C VAL A 316 14.47 15.75 -7.89
N VAL A 317 14.95 14.53 -7.69
CA VAL A 317 16.15 13.99 -8.35
C VAL A 317 15.77 12.86 -9.30
N PRO A 318 16.05 12.94 -10.60
CA PRO A 318 15.93 11.83 -11.52
C PRO A 318 17.08 10.83 -11.31
N VAL A 319 16.74 9.59 -11.00
CA VAL A 319 17.69 8.49 -10.83
C VAL A 319 17.58 7.57 -12.04
N LYS A 320 18.64 7.50 -12.84
CA LYS A 320 18.68 6.78 -14.11
C LYS A 320 19.39 5.43 -13.96
N PHE A 321 18.63 4.38 -13.96
CA PHE A 321 19.11 3.02 -13.87
C PHE A 321 19.51 2.45 -15.24
N ARG A 322 20.32 1.40 -15.25
CA ARG A 322 20.41 0.51 -16.40
C ARG A 322 19.10 -0.28 -16.54
N GLN A 323 18.68 -0.59 -17.77
CA GLN A 323 17.41 -1.25 -18.05
C GLN A 323 17.22 -2.56 -17.28
N GLU A 324 18.26 -3.37 -17.21
CA GLU A 324 18.25 -4.67 -16.53
C GLU A 324 17.98 -4.51 -15.04
N TYR A 325 18.70 -3.57 -14.40
CA TYR A 325 18.54 -3.24 -12.99
C TYR A 325 17.18 -2.61 -12.68
N PHE A 326 16.72 -1.70 -13.53
CA PHE A 326 15.39 -1.12 -13.41
C PHE A 326 14.30 -2.20 -13.44
N SER A 327 14.36 -3.10 -14.43
CA SER A 327 13.37 -4.18 -14.62
C SER A 327 13.36 -5.15 -13.44
N LEU A 328 14.51 -5.37 -12.81
CA LEU A 328 14.67 -6.21 -11.64
C LEU A 328 13.82 -5.72 -10.46
N PHE A 329 13.90 -4.42 -10.16
CA PHE A 329 13.23 -3.80 -9.02
C PHE A 329 11.83 -3.28 -9.34
N ASP A 330 11.47 -3.09 -10.63
CA ASP A 330 10.14 -2.64 -11.06
C ASP A 330 9.15 -3.78 -11.31
N LYS A 331 9.39 -4.98 -10.84
CA LYS A 331 8.44 -6.08 -10.99
C LYS A 331 7.68 -6.40 -9.69
N ARG A 332 6.47 -6.94 -9.85
CA ARG A 332 5.68 -7.51 -8.78
C ARG A 332 6.06 -8.98 -8.61
N ILE A 333 6.27 -9.42 -7.38
CA ILE A 333 6.55 -10.80 -7.03
C ILE A 333 5.28 -11.40 -6.43
N SER A 334 4.89 -12.58 -6.90
CA SER A 334 3.70 -13.30 -6.43
C SER A 334 4.07 -14.75 -6.17
N GLU A 335 3.55 -15.30 -5.10
CA GLU A 335 3.67 -16.70 -4.72
C GLU A 335 2.34 -17.42 -4.99
N LYS A 336 2.43 -18.67 -5.43
CA LYS A 336 1.26 -19.53 -5.64
C LYS A 336 0.89 -20.17 -4.31
N GLN A 337 -0.34 -19.95 -3.85
CA GLN A 337 -0.88 -20.55 -2.64
C GLN A 337 -1.28 -22.01 -2.90
N GLU A 338 -1.50 -22.77 -1.84
CA GLU A 338 -1.94 -24.17 -1.92
C GLU A 338 -3.29 -24.35 -2.63
N ASP A 339 -4.18 -23.35 -2.55
CA ASP A 339 -5.47 -23.33 -3.25
C ASP A 339 -5.38 -22.96 -4.75
N GLY A 340 -4.15 -22.78 -5.27
CA GLY A 340 -3.89 -22.40 -6.66
C GLY A 340 -3.99 -20.90 -6.95
N THR A 341 -4.43 -20.08 -6.00
CA THR A 341 -4.46 -18.62 -6.14
C THR A 341 -3.05 -18.02 -6.07
N LYS A 342 -2.87 -16.82 -6.64
CA LYS A 342 -1.60 -16.08 -6.55
C LYS A 342 -1.72 -14.96 -5.53
N LYS A 343 -0.91 -15.02 -4.48
CA LYS A 343 -0.76 -13.94 -3.50
C LYS A 343 0.45 -13.08 -3.86
N VAL A 344 0.24 -11.75 -3.91
CA VAL A 344 1.36 -10.81 -4.11
C VAL A 344 2.11 -10.70 -2.79
N ILE A 345 3.39 -11.07 -2.80
CA ILE A 345 4.28 -10.99 -1.63
C ILE A 345 5.15 -9.74 -1.65
N GLU A 346 5.45 -9.22 -2.84
CA GLU A 346 6.17 -7.96 -2.97
C GLU A 346 5.76 -7.18 -4.22
N HIS A 347 5.55 -5.87 -4.04
CA HIS A 347 5.32 -4.93 -5.13
C HIS A 347 6.64 -4.34 -5.63
N SER A 348 6.59 -3.64 -6.79
CA SER A 348 7.72 -2.86 -7.29
C SER A 348 8.27 -1.93 -6.23
N TRP A 349 9.61 -1.90 -6.08
CA TRP A 349 10.27 -0.95 -5.18
C TRP A 349 10.16 0.50 -5.66
N PHE A 350 9.90 0.69 -6.95
CA PHE A 350 9.72 2.00 -7.58
C PHE A 350 8.25 2.47 -7.60
N ASN A 351 7.40 1.86 -6.77
CA ASN A 351 6.06 2.38 -6.58
C ASN A 351 6.11 3.68 -5.77
N ARG A 352 5.17 4.57 -6.11
CA ARG A 352 5.01 5.83 -5.40
C ARG A 352 4.86 5.62 -3.88
N GLY A 353 5.47 6.50 -3.11
CA GLY A 353 5.50 6.43 -1.65
C GLY A 353 6.57 5.50 -1.08
N ASN A 354 7.22 4.65 -1.89
CA ASN A 354 8.34 3.86 -1.39
C ASN A 354 9.58 4.74 -1.22
N MET A 355 10.23 4.59 -0.09
CA MET A 355 11.51 5.25 0.20
C MET A 355 12.66 4.33 -0.21
N ILE A 356 13.63 4.89 -0.92
CA ILE A 356 14.84 4.16 -1.33
C ILE A 356 16.09 4.97 -1.06
N MET A 357 17.20 4.27 -0.81
CA MET A 357 18.54 4.80 -0.76
C MET A 357 19.34 4.20 -1.91
N VAL A 358 20.00 5.06 -2.68
CA VAL A 358 20.73 4.67 -3.90
C VAL A 358 22.17 5.07 -3.80
N GLN A 359 23.09 4.16 -4.10
CA GLN A 359 24.52 4.42 -4.22
C GLN A 359 24.89 4.64 -5.69
N GLY A 360 25.66 5.68 -5.96
CA GLY A 360 26.05 6.02 -7.33
C GLY A 360 26.83 7.33 -7.45
N ILE A 361 26.69 7.96 -8.59
CA ILE A 361 27.37 9.21 -8.95
C ILE A 361 26.36 10.22 -9.51
N ARG A 362 26.61 11.52 -9.28
CA ARG A 362 25.89 12.60 -9.96
C ARG A 362 26.49 12.81 -11.36
N ARG A 363 25.66 13.07 -12.36
CA ARG A 363 26.02 13.53 -13.70
C ARG A 363 25.05 14.63 -14.13
N GLY A 364 25.48 15.88 -14.00
CA GLY A 364 24.61 17.03 -14.21
C GLY A 364 23.36 16.97 -13.30
N ASP A 365 22.18 16.94 -13.90
CA ASP A 365 20.89 16.90 -13.18
C ASP A 365 20.41 15.48 -12.83
N GLU A 366 21.15 14.44 -13.19
CA GLU A 366 20.74 13.05 -12.96
C GLU A 366 21.67 12.35 -11.95
N PHE A 367 21.10 11.42 -11.16
CA PHE A 367 21.89 10.49 -10.35
C PHE A 367 21.93 9.13 -11.03
N VAL A 368 23.12 8.57 -11.21
CA VAL A 368 23.33 7.29 -11.89
C VAL A 368 23.79 6.26 -10.89
N PRO A 369 22.95 5.24 -10.60
CA PRO A 369 23.32 4.16 -9.69
C PRO A 369 24.56 3.43 -10.19
N LYS A 370 25.51 3.16 -9.28
CA LYS A 370 26.78 2.52 -9.59
C LYS A 370 27.30 1.71 -8.41
N LYS A 371 27.92 0.58 -8.72
CA LYS A 371 28.62 -0.28 -7.76
C LYS A 371 29.94 -0.75 -8.39
N TYR A 372 30.94 -0.92 -7.56
CA TYR A 372 32.20 -1.59 -7.89
C TYR A 372 32.38 -2.79 -6.98
N ALA A 373 33.04 -3.84 -7.45
CA ALA A 373 33.34 -5.02 -6.63
C ALA A 373 34.07 -4.66 -5.32
N SER A 374 34.91 -3.60 -5.37
CA SER A 374 35.66 -3.08 -4.21
C SER A 374 34.87 -2.13 -3.31
N SER A 375 33.69 -1.65 -3.72
CA SER A 375 33.01 -0.57 -2.99
C SER A 375 32.24 -1.05 -1.75
N GLY A 376 32.00 -2.35 -1.63
CA GLY A 376 31.14 -2.92 -0.58
C GLY A 376 29.68 -2.45 -0.70
N GLY A 377 28.76 -3.09 0.01
CA GLY A 377 27.35 -2.73 0.03
C GLY A 377 26.61 -2.97 -1.29
N HIS A 378 25.38 -2.51 -1.34
CA HIS A 378 24.48 -2.67 -2.50
C HIS A 378 24.24 -1.33 -3.19
N GLN A 379 23.86 -1.41 -4.47
CA GLN A 379 23.55 -0.23 -5.29
C GLN A 379 22.22 0.41 -4.91
N LEU A 380 21.28 -0.39 -4.40
CA LEU A 380 19.93 0.03 -4.03
C LEU A 380 19.51 -0.61 -2.71
N TYR A 381 18.89 0.18 -1.86
CA TYR A 381 18.25 -0.25 -0.63
C TYR A 381 16.83 0.29 -0.58
N LYS A 382 15.88 -0.54 -0.18
CA LYS A 382 14.55 -0.08 0.23
C LYS A 382 14.61 0.33 1.70
N ILE A 383 14.03 1.48 2.01
CA ILE A 383 13.86 1.95 3.38
C ILE A 383 12.44 1.57 3.78
N ASP A 384 12.30 0.52 4.59
CA ASP A 384 10.98 0.05 5.04
C ASP A 384 10.45 0.88 6.22
N LYS A 385 11.35 1.48 7.02
CA LYS A 385 10.99 2.32 8.17
C LYS A 385 12.12 3.28 8.54
N VAL A 386 11.76 4.48 8.99
CA VAL A 386 12.62 5.43 9.70
C VAL A 386 12.20 5.41 11.16
N PHE A 387 13.13 5.13 12.07
CA PHE A 387 12.89 5.12 13.51
C PHE A 387 13.02 6.52 14.10
N GLU A 388 12.49 6.73 15.31
CA GLU A 388 12.53 8.04 15.99
C GLU A 388 13.95 8.54 16.29
N ASP A 389 14.90 7.61 16.50
CA ASP A 389 16.33 7.90 16.69
C ASP A 389 17.09 8.18 15.39
N GLY A 390 16.39 8.14 14.25
CA GLY A 390 16.95 8.36 12.92
C GLY A 390 17.52 7.10 12.26
N ASP A 391 17.43 5.94 12.90
CA ASP A 391 17.84 4.69 12.29
C ASP A 391 16.90 4.29 11.16
N LEU A 392 17.47 3.56 10.18
CA LEU A 392 16.76 3.09 9.00
C LEU A 392 16.66 1.57 9.03
N GLN A 393 15.46 1.06 8.84
CA GLN A 393 15.27 -0.34 8.49
C GLN A 393 15.49 -0.50 6.98
N LEU A 394 16.64 -1.05 6.62
CA LEU A 394 17.09 -1.21 5.23
C LEU A 394 16.93 -2.65 4.78
N ARG A 395 16.51 -2.80 3.53
CA ARG A 395 16.46 -4.06 2.84
C ARG A 395 17.09 -3.91 1.46
N HIS A 396 18.00 -4.81 1.08
CA HIS A 396 18.69 -4.82 -0.20
C HIS A 396 18.30 -6.00 -1.09
N GLU A 397 17.73 -7.05 -0.51
CA GLU A 397 17.22 -8.22 -1.21
C GLU A 397 15.71 -8.18 -1.33
N ARG A 398 15.20 -8.73 -2.41
CA ARG A 398 13.76 -8.89 -2.62
C ARG A 398 13.26 -10.23 -2.06
N ALA A 399 11.95 -10.34 -1.86
CA ALA A 399 11.29 -11.47 -1.21
C ALA A 399 11.57 -12.86 -1.82
N MET A 400 12.09 -12.95 -3.04
CA MET A 400 12.45 -14.21 -3.69
C MET A 400 13.97 -14.40 -3.84
N GLY A 401 14.76 -13.99 -2.84
CA GLY A 401 16.19 -14.30 -2.78
C GLY A 401 16.92 -13.85 -4.05
N TYR A 402 16.80 -12.60 -4.39
CA TYR A 402 17.52 -12.02 -5.49
C TYR A 402 18.93 -11.68 -5.01
N ASP A 403 19.81 -12.61 -5.12
CA ASP A 403 21.24 -12.33 -5.03
C ASP A 403 21.62 -11.50 -6.25
N GLU A 404 22.27 -10.36 -6.02
CA GLU A 404 22.98 -9.65 -7.07
C GLU A 404 24.13 -10.56 -7.49
N GLU A 405 23.92 -11.38 -8.52
CA GLU A 405 25.05 -12.02 -9.18
C GLU A 405 25.95 -10.93 -9.76
N ASP A 406 27.19 -10.97 -9.39
CA ASP A 406 28.33 -10.05 -9.68
C ASP A 406 28.54 -9.69 -11.15
#